data_178d3f9a782565c31f1405a4400490ca
#
_entry.id   178d3f9a782565c31f1405a4400490ca
#
_cell.length_a   1.000
_cell.length_b   1.000
_cell.length_c   1.000
_cell.angle_alpha   90.00
_cell.angle_beta   90.00
_cell.angle_gamma   90.00
#
_symmetry.space_group_name_H-M   'P 1'
#
loop_
_entity.id
_entity.type
_entity.pdbx_description
1 polymer ?
#
loop_
_entity_poly.entity_id
_entity_poly.type
_entity_poly.pdbx_seq_one_letter_code
_entity_poly.pdbx_strand_id
1 'polypeptide(L)'
;MNSPTDPPVKPRSPAAGAAGGAEWVLFVDWCAVTGRDSLPATAETVLMFFGDCPGAPGTLGRRLSAIDAAHCSAGVTPPERTGQVRDVLRGRPAQPVRQELNSAGVEAALRRLPSHGWINGWFGRRDRALLVVAGAGVPYRRIAALTAGDVAVIGGVATINTTIGPVTVHPEEDPVLCGPCVLVRWLRALHLALTKPSTRTLAWAIDHAPAVEGSSPHLCRSRRPLPAGIAEVPLLPPIDPRGYLSITPRPLSPHSVSHLARGNTTGLGKVHRVEPQTPDEPPPPPPATPVTPTPTPTPYTARDWEQAVARRRADQNRLRGVDRTLDETDRRAADLNRRILALLADQ
;
A
#
# COMPACT_ATOMS: atom_id res chain seq x y z
N MET A 1 -51.23 1.51 38.39
CA MET A 1 -49.92 1.45 39.03
C MET A 1 -48.92 1.13 37.93
N ASN A 2 -48.35 2.19 37.34
CA ASN A 2 -47.34 2.05 36.27
C ASN A 2 -45.95 2.27 36.89
N SER A 3 -45.11 1.25 36.85
CA SER A 3 -43.69 1.36 37.23
C SER A 3 -42.94 2.07 36.12
N PRO A 4 -42.02 3.00 36.42
CA PRO A 4 -41.19 3.62 35.40
C PRO A 4 -40.06 2.69 34.97
N THR A 5 -39.93 2.52 33.67
CA THR A 5 -38.87 1.78 33.01
C THR A 5 -37.62 2.66 33.04
N ASP A 6 -36.58 2.20 33.72
CA ASP A 6 -35.26 2.83 33.72
C ASP A 6 -34.61 2.81 32.31
N PRO A 7 -33.97 3.91 31.86
CA PRO A 7 -33.26 3.92 30.59
C PRO A 7 -31.99 3.09 30.65
N PRO A 8 -31.53 2.47 29.51
CA PRO A 8 -30.39 1.62 29.49
C PRO A 8 -29.10 2.42 29.82
N VAL A 9 -28.39 1.94 30.83
CA VAL A 9 -27.10 2.48 31.26
C VAL A 9 -26.08 2.31 30.12
N LYS A 10 -25.66 3.43 29.51
CA LYS A 10 -24.51 3.46 28.62
C LYS A 10 -23.27 2.95 29.35
N PRO A 11 -22.50 2.00 28.78
CA PRO A 11 -21.22 1.59 29.36
C PRO A 11 -20.29 2.80 29.44
N ARG A 12 -19.86 3.15 30.67
CA ARG A 12 -18.84 4.15 30.92
C ARG A 12 -17.53 3.64 30.33
N SER A 13 -16.99 4.34 29.34
CA SER A 13 -15.59 4.15 28.92
C SER A 13 -14.68 4.37 30.14
N PRO A 14 -13.79 3.44 30.50
CA PRO A 14 -12.86 3.64 31.58
C PRO A 14 -11.92 4.80 31.23
N ALA A 15 -11.82 5.78 32.10
CA ALA A 15 -10.85 6.87 32.02
C ALA A 15 -9.45 6.26 32.19
N ALA A 16 -8.80 5.90 31.09
CA ALA A 16 -7.40 5.49 31.06
C ALA A 16 -6.54 6.76 31.24
N GLY A 17 -5.55 6.68 32.14
CA GLY A 17 -4.55 7.75 32.30
C GLY A 17 -3.89 8.02 30.92
N ALA A 18 -3.70 9.29 30.60
CA ALA A 18 -3.45 9.83 29.25
C ALA A 18 -2.31 9.16 28.46
N ALA A 19 -1.33 8.50 29.09
CA ALA A 19 -0.22 7.80 28.42
C ALA A 19 -0.52 6.32 28.07
N GLY A 20 -1.37 5.64 28.83
CA GLY A 20 -1.79 4.25 28.52
C GLY A 20 -2.95 4.18 27.54
N GLY A 21 -3.74 5.26 27.42
CA GLY A 21 -4.91 5.32 26.53
C GLY A 21 -4.55 5.25 25.05
N ALA A 22 -3.52 5.94 24.60
CA ALA A 22 -3.11 5.97 23.20
C ALA A 22 -2.57 4.62 22.71
N GLU A 23 -1.78 3.92 23.53
CA GLU A 23 -1.22 2.61 23.19
C GLU A 23 -2.32 1.53 23.16
N TRP A 24 -3.31 1.64 24.05
CA TRP A 24 -4.48 0.75 24.03
C TRP A 24 -5.36 1.01 22.81
N VAL A 25 -5.66 2.27 22.48
CA VAL A 25 -6.43 2.64 21.29
C VAL A 25 -5.76 2.12 20.04
N LEU A 26 -4.43 2.28 19.92
CA LEU A 26 -3.67 1.74 18.80
C LEU A 26 -3.83 0.21 18.66
N PHE A 27 -3.82 -0.51 19.78
CA PHE A 27 -4.02 -1.96 19.78
C PHE A 27 -5.44 -2.35 19.36
N VAL A 28 -6.47 -1.66 19.89
CA VAL A 28 -7.87 -1.90 19.54
C VAL A 28 -8.12 -1.63 18.05
N ASP A 29 -7.61 -0.51 17.54
CA ASP A 29 -7.73 -0.17 16.12
C ASP A 29 -7.04 -1.22 15.23
N TRP A 30 -5.84 -1.67 15.65
CA TRP A 30 -5.14 -2.73 14.94
C TRP A 30 -5.93 -4.05 14.98
N CYS A 31 -6.49 -4.44 16.12
CA CYS A 31 -7.33 -5.63 16.23
C CYS A 31 -8.57 -5.53 15.34
N ALA A 32 -9.27 -4.38 15.35
CA ALA A 32 -10.44 -4.15 14.51
C ALA A 32 -10.10 -4.29 13.01
N VAL A 33 -8.96 -3.72 12.59
CA VAL A 33 -8.51 -3.81 11.19
C VAL A 33 -8.08 -5.22 10.81
N THR A 34 -7.54 -6.00 11.75
CA THR A 34 -7.05 -7.37 11.49
C THR A 34 -8.10 -8.46 11.78
N GLY A 35 -9.32 -8.07 12.21
CA GLY A 35 -10.40 -9.00 12.53
C GLY A 35 -10.10 -9.88 13.75
N ARG A 36 -9.37 -9.32 14.74
CA ARG A 36 -8.99 -10.02 15.96
C ARG A 36 -9.68 -9.40 17.17
N ASP A 37 -9.93 -10.24 18.17
CA ASP A 37 -10.46 -9.77 19.44
C ASP A 37 -9.37 -9.01 20.21
N SER A 38 -9.68 -7.80 20.65
CA SER A 38 -8.81 -7.05 21.54
C SER A 38 -8.96 -7.46 23.02
N LEU A 39 -10.12 -8.01 23.39
CA LEU A 39 -10.45 -8.54 24.71
C LEU A 39 -11.35 -9.78 24.57
N PRO A 40 -10.87 -10.98 25.01
CA PRO A 40 -9.51 -11.29 25.48
C PRO A 40 -8.53 -11.38 24.31
N ALA A 41 -7.35 -10.76 24.45
CA ALA A 41 -6.29 -10.96 23.47
C ALA A 41 -5.40 -12.15 23.88
N THR A 42 -4.89 -12.88 22.87
CA THR A 42 -3.93 -13.97 23.10
C THR A 42 -2.49 -13.47 22.98
N ALA A 43 -1.53 -14.25 23.51
CA ALA A 43 -0.10 -13.98 23.33
C ALA A 43 0.29 -13.90 21.85
N GLU A 44 -0.35 -14.70 20.99
CA GLU A 44 -0.16 -14.67 19.54
C GLU A 44 -0.62 -13.32 18.95
N THR A 45 -1.80 -12.84 19.36
CA THR A 45 -2.33 -11.53 18.94
C THR A 45 -1.36 -10.40 19.31
N VAL A 46 -0.79 -10.44 20.52
CA VAL A 46 0.21 -9.46 20.97
C VAL A 46 1.49 -9.54 20.14
N LEU A 47 2.00 -10.74 19.88
CA LEU A 47 3.20 -10.93 19.06
C LEU A 47 3.02 -10.41 17.63
N MET A 48 1.85 -10.67 17.05
CA MET A 48 1.52 -10.15 15.71
C MET A 48 1.41 -8.63 15.69
N PHE A 49 0.77 -8.05 16.72
CA PHE A 49 0.72 -6.61 16.89
C PHE A 49 2.13 -5.99 16.99
N PHE A 50 3.03 -6.60 17.75
CA PHE A 50 4.41 -6.14 17.84
C PHE A 50 5.18 -6.27 16.53
N GLY A 51 4.86 -7.29 15.73
CA GLY A 51 5.42 -7.49 14.39
C GLY A 51 4.95 -6.41 13.41
N ASP A 52 3.67 -6.08 13.43
CA ASP A 52 3.06 -5.11 12.53
C ASP A 52 3.29 -3.65 12.97
N CYS A 53 3.37 -3.43 14.27
CA CYS A 53 3.63 -2.15 14.90
C CYS A 53 4.95 -2.19 15.68
N PRO A 54 6.11 -2.25 15.00
CA PRO A 54 7.41 -2.36 15.66
C PRO A 54 7.74 -1.10 16.49
N GLY A 55 8.59 -1.28 17.51
CA GLY A 55 9.04 -0.20 18.35
C GLY A 55 10.29 -0.57 19.14
N ALA A 56 10.93 0.40 19.79
CA ALA A 56 11.99 0.13 20.74
C ALA A 56 11.45 -0.75 21.91
N PRO A 57 12.29 -1.55 22.58
CA PRO A 57 11.86 -2.44 23.66
C PRO A 57 11.02 -1.72 24.74
N GLY A 58 11.39 -0.50 25.12
CA GLY A 58 10.62 0.32 26.06
C GLY A 58 9.23 0.73 25.54
N THR A 59 9.08 0.95 24.23
CA THR A 59 7.77 1.24 23.60
C THR A 59 6.89 0.00 23.61
N LEU A 60 7.46 -1.16 23.23
CA LEU A 60 6.74 -2.43 23.27
C LEU A 60 6.33 -2.81 24.69
N GLY A 61 7.18 -2.52 25.69
CA GLY A 61 6.84 -2.68 27.10
C GLY A 61 5.66 -1.81 27.54
N ARG A 62 5.60 -0.54 27.12
CA ARG A 62 4.45 0.33 27.42
C ARG A 62 3.17 -0.18 26.74
N ARG A 63 3.24 -0.63 25.48
CA ARG A 63 2.10 -1.21 24.78
C ARG A 63 1.58 -2.44 25.49
N LEU A 64 2.45 -3.36 25.88
CA LEU A 64 2.04 -4.55 26.64
C LEU A 64 1.39 -4.16 27.96
N SER A 65 1.98 -3.20 28.70
CA SER A 65 1.41 -2.72 29.97
C SER A 65 0.02 -2.10 29.78
N ALA A 66 -0.22 -1.40 28.68
CA ALA A 66 -1.54 -0.86 28.36
C ALA A 66 -2.57 -1.96 28.05
N ILE A 67 -2.14 -3.01 27.31
CA ILE A 67 -2.96 -4.18 27.02
C ILE A 67 -3.29 -4.95 28.31
N ASP A 68 -2.28 -5.20 29.17
CA ASP A 68 -2.47 -5.86 30.46
C ASP A 68 -3.44 -5.08 31.36
N ALA A 69 -3.28 -3.75 31.44
CA ALA A 69 -4.15 -2.88 32.24
C ALA A 69 -5.61 -2.93 31.75
N ALA A 70 -5.83 -2.93 30.44
CA ALA A 70 -7.17 -3.03 29.86
C ALA A 70 -7.83 -4.38 30.17
N HIS A 71 -7.07 -5.50 30.09
CA HIS A 71 -7.55 -6.83 30.47
C HIS A 71 -7.92 -6.88 31.96
N CYS A 72 -7.03 -6.40 32.82
CA CYS A 72 -7.32 -6.34 34.26
C CYS A 72 -8.56 -5.48 34.55
N SER A 73 -8.72 -4.34 33.89
CA SER A 73 -9.88 -3.45 34.08
C SER A 73 -11.20 -4.09 33.61
N ALA A 74 -11.13 -4.98 32.61
CA ALA A 74 -12.27 -5.74 32.10
C ALA A 74 -12.53 -7.04 32.88
N GLY A 75 -11.72 -7.35 33.90
CA GLY A 75 -11.82 -8.61 34.66
C GLY A 75 -11.40 -9.83 33.87
N VAL A 76 -10.61 -9.64 32.80
CA VAL A 76 -10.13 -10.73 31.90
C VAL A 76 -8.65 -10.96 32.18
N THR A 77 -8.22 -12.22 32.07
CA THR A 77 -6.81 -12.59 32.24
C THR A 77 -5.95 -11.93 31.17
N PRO A 78 -4.87 -11.19 31.55
CA PRO A 78 -3.93 -10.63 30.59
C PRO A 78 -3.27 -11.69 29.70
N PRO A 79 -2.83 -11.33 28.50
CA PRO A 79 -2.14 -12.25 27.58
C PRO A 79 -0.91 -12.88 28.21
N GLU A 80 -0.72 -14.18 28.00
CA GLU A 80 0.45 -14.87 28.54
C GLU A 80 1.76 -14.27 28.02
N ARG A 81 2.71 -14.04 28.95
CA ARG A 81 4.07 -13.61 28.61
C ARG A 81 4.91 -14.83 28.21
N THR A 82 4.64 -15.36 27.02
CA THR A 82 5.42 -16.48 26.46
C THR A 82 6.90 -16.14 26.34
N GLY A 83 7.76 -17.14 26.09
CA GLY A 83 9.18 -16.91 25.82
C GLY A 83 9.39 -15.93 24.67
N GLN A 84 8.59 -16.04 23.61
CA GLN A 84 8.66 -15.16 22.44
C GLN A 84 8.29 -13.68 22.77
N VAL A 85 7.25 -13.45 23.57
CA VAL A 85 6.89 -12.10 24.04
C VAL A 85 8.03 -11.48 24.85
N ARG A 86 8.65 -12.28 25.74
CA ARG A 86 9.80 -11.83 26.53
C ARG A 86 11.03 -11.53 25.68
N ASP A 87 11.29 -12.33 24.64
CA ASP A 87 12.43 -12.11 23.73
C ASP A 87 12.27 -10.82 22.92
N VAL A 88 11.06 -10.54 22.43
CA VAL A 88 10.74 -9.27 21.74
C VAL A 88 10.95 -8.07 22.66
N LEU A 89 10.50 -8.15 23.91
CA LEU A 89 10.68 -7.08 24.89
C LEU A 89 12.15 -6.87 25.30
N ARG A 90 13.00 -7.89 25.16
CA ARG A 90 14.45 -7.80 25.40
C ARG A 90 15.24 -7.33 24.16
N GLY A 91 14.55 -6.94 23.08
CA GLY A 91 15.18 -6.52 21.82
C GLY A 91 15.79 -7.69 21.04
N ARG A 92 15.51 -8.93 21.43
CA ARG A 92 15.80 -10.09 20.59
C ARG A 92 14.78 -10.10 19.45
N PRO A 93 15.21 -10.32 18.19
CA PRO A 93 14.25 -10.42 17.11
C PRO A 93 13.29 -11.56 17.46
N ALA A 94 11.98 -11.25 17.50
CA ALA A 94 10.98 -12.32 17.50
C ALA A 94 11.32 -13.21 16.32
N GLN A 95 11.40 -14.50 16.55
CA GLN A 95 11.34 -15.43 15.42
C GLN A 95 10.05 -15.06 14.68
N PRO A 96 10.13 -14.76 13.39
CA PRO A 96 8.94 -14.39 12.65
C PRO A 96 7.93 -15.51 12.85
N VAL A 97 6.80 -15.20 13.50
CA VAL A 97 5.63 -16.08 13.43
C VAL A 97 5.41 -16.20 11.93
N ARG A 98 5.69 -17.37 11.37
CA ARG A 98 5.41 -17.65 9.95
C ARG A 98 3.91 -17.48 9.82
N GLN A 99 3.49 -16.32 9.42
CA GLN A 99 2.15 -16.08 8.95
C GLN A 99 2.07 -16.77 7.59
N GLU A 100 1.82 -18.04 7.62
CA GLU A 100 1.44 -18.77 6.42
C GLU A 100 0.09 -18.17 6.02
N LEU A 101 0.15 -17.30 5.02
CA LEU A 101 -1.07 -16.93 4.30
C LEU A 101 -1.66 -18.26 3.85
N ASN A 102 -2.91 -18.50 4.22
CA ASN A 102 -3.63 -19.67 3.75
C ASN A 102 -3.52 -19.72 2.22
N SER A 103 -2.91 -20.77 1.69
CA SER A 103 -2.68 -20.95 0.25
C SER A 103 -3.97 -20.80 -0.55
N ALA A 104 -5.08 -21.32 -0.05
CA ALA A 104 -6.41 -21.17 -0.65
C ALA A 104 -6.87 -19.68 -0.71
N GLY A 105 -6.58 -18.90 0.32
CA GLY A 105 -6.87 -17.46 0.34
C GLY A 105 -6.03 -16.67 -0.66
N VAL A 106 -4.76 -17.04 -0.82
CA VAL A 106 -3.87 -16.45 -1.83
C VAL A 106 -4.36 -16.79 -3.23
N GLU A 107 -4.68 -18.06 -3.50
CA GLU A 107 -5.21 -18.50 -4.78
C GLU A 107 -6.51 -17.77 -5.15
N ALA A 108 -7.48 -17.74 -4.24
CA ALA A 108 -8.73 -17.02 -4.44
C ALA A 108 -8.50 -15.52 -4.71
N ALA A 109 -7.55 -14.89 -4.02
CA ALA A 109 -7.19 -13.50 -4.25
C ALA A 109 -6.51 -13.29 -5.61
N LEU A 110 -5.60 -14.18 -6.03
CA LEU A 110 -4.97 -14.14 -7.35
C LEU A 110 -5.98 -14.27 -8.48
N ARG A 111 -7.01 -15.09 -8.34
CA ARG A 111 -8.09 -15.19 -9.34
C ARG A 111 -8.96 -13.94 -9.39
N ARG A 112 -9.22 -13.31 -8.25
CA ARG A 112 -10.11 -12.15 -8.13
C ARG A 112 -9.46 -10.83 -8.55
N LEU A 113 -8.16 -10.65 -8.23
CA LEU A 113 -7.46 -9.39 -8.48
C LEU A 113 -7.28 -9.15 -9.98
N PRO A 114 -7.68 -7.98 -10.49
CA PRO A 114 -7.56 -7.66 -11.91
C PRO A 114 -6.08 -7.56 -12.34
N SER A 115 -5.78 -7.96 -13.57
CA SER A 115 -4.46 -7.84 -14.18
C SER A 115 -4.43 -6.92 -15.39
N HIS A 116 -5.60 -6.43 -15.84
CA HIS A 116 -5.81 -5.53 -16.97
C HIS A 116 -6.86 -4.49 -16.60
N GLY A 117 -7.05 -3.48 -17.44
CA GLY A 117 -7.95 -2.35 -17.19
C GLY A 117 -7.31 -1.30 -16.29
N TRP A 118 -7.32 -0.06 -16.75
CA TRP A 118 -6.89 1.08 -15.93
C TRP A 118 -8.04 1.50 -15.01
N ILE A 119 -7.83 1.78 -13.74
CA ILE A 119 -6.59 1.80 -12.94
C ILE A 119 -6.44 0.49 -12.14
N ASN A 120 -7.50 -0.32 -12.14
CA ASN A 120 -7.64 -1.51 -11.31
C ASN A 120 -6.56 -2.56 -11.63
N GLY A 121 -6.26 -2.77 -12.91
CA GLY A 121 -5.21 -3.68 -13.34
C GLY A 121 -3.80 -3.24 -12.89
N TRP A 122 -3.58 -1.93 -12.73
CA TRP A 122 -2.31 -1.42 -12.19
C TRP A 122 -2.13 -1.79 -10.72
N PHE A 123 -3.11 -1.49 -9.88
CA PHE A 123 -3.12 -1.90 -8.48
C PHE A 123 -3.09 -3.42 -8.34
N GLY A 124 -3.93 -4.10 -9.11
CA GLY A 124 -4.02 -5.55 -9.05
C GLY A 124 -2.72 -6.26 -9.40
N ARG A 125 -1.93 -5.77 -10.35
CA ARG A 125 -0.59 -6.32 -10.66
C ARG A 125 0.37 -6.19 -9.49
N ARG A 126 0.40 -5.05 -8.79
CA ARG A 126 1.19 -4.85 -7.58
C ARG A 126 0.76 -5.80 -6.47
N ASP A 127 -0.53 -5.86 -6.23
CA ASP A 127 -1.09 -6.64 -5.12
C ASP A 127 -0.95 -8.15 -5.37
N ARG A 128 -1.07 -8.58 -6.62
CA ARG A 128 -0.75 -9.96 -7.01
C ARG A 128 0.72 -10.30 -6.76
N ALA A 129 1.65 -9.40 -7.13
CA ALA A 129 3.08 -9.59 -6.83
C ALA A 129 3.35 -9.67 -5.33
N LEU A 130 2.71 -8.79 -4.54
CA LEU A 130 2.75 -8.85 -3.08
C LEU A 130 2.30 -10.21 -2.55
N LEU A 131 1.16 -10.72 -3.01
CA LEU A 131 0.61 -12.01 -2.56
C LEU A 131 1.50 -13.19 -2.93
N VAL A 132 2.12 -13.18 -4.11
CA VAL A 132 3.08 -14.21 -4.52
C VAL A 132 4.29 -14.24 -3.59
N VAL A 133 4.87 -13.07 -3.30
CA VAL A 133 6.05 -12.98 -2.42
C VAL A 133 5.69 -13.36 -0.98
N ALA A 134 4.54 -12.92 -0.49
CA ALA A 134 4.06 -13.25 0.85
C ALA A 134 3.66 -14.74 0.96
N GLY A 135 2.99 -15.29 -0.05
CA GLY A 135 2.63 -16.71 -0.13
C GLY A 135 3.85 -17.63 -0.21
N ALA A 136 4.98 -17.15 -0.74
CA ALA A 136 6.25 -17.86 -0.72
C ALA A 136 6.94 -17.83 0.66
N GLY A 137 6.27 -17.28 1.70
CA GLY A 137 6.76 -17.29 3.08
C GLY A 137 7.74 -16.15 3.41
N VAL A 138 7.86 -15.12 2.56
CA VAL A 138 8.69 -13.96 2.87
C VAL A 138 7.98 -13.08 3.89
N PRO A 139 8.59 -12.78 5.06
CA PRO A 139 7.97 -11.94 6.08
C PRO A 139 7.70 -10.52 5.57
N TYR A 140 6.57 -9.91 5.95
CA TYR A 140 6.14 -8.59 5.48
C TYR A 140 7.20 -7.49 5.65
N ARG A 141 7.95 -7.51 6.74
CA ARG A 141 9.05 -6.58 6.96
C ARG A 141 10.14 -6.72 5.90
N ARG A 142 10.39 -7.95 5.44
CA ARG A 142 11.38 -8.23 4.38
C ARG A 142 10.83 -7.84 3.02
N ILE A 143 9.57 -8.14 2.76
CA ILE A 143 8.89 -7.72 1.52
C ILE A 143 8.98 -6.21 1.34
N ALA A 144 8.79 -5.44 2.41
CA ALA A 144 8.90 -3.98 2.38
C ALA A 144 10.31 -3.48 2.00
N ALA A 145 11.35 -4.29 2.24
CA ALA A 145 12.75 -3.94 1.96
C ALA A 145 13.24 -4.44 0.59
N LEU A 146 12.44 -5.25 -0.14
CA LEU A 146 12.84 -5.79 -1.44
C LEU A 146 12.89 -4.72 -2.51
N THR A 147 13.86 -4.86 -3.39
CA THR A 147 13.98 -4.11 -4.64
C THR A 147 13.59 -4.98 -5.84
N ALA A 148 13.39 -4.37 -6.99
CA ALA A 148 13.13 -5.11 -8.22
C ALA A 148 14.32 -5.99 -8.64
N GLY A 149 15.56 -5.61 -8.28
CA GLY A 149 16.78 -6.37 -8.52
C GLY A 149 16.90 -7.64 -7.68
N ASP A 150 16.15 -7.74 -6.57
CA ASP A 150 16.12 -8.95 -5.75
C ASP A 150 15.31 -10.08 -6.40
N VAL A 151 14.62 -9.82 -7.52
CA VAL A 151 13.80 -10.80 -8.22
C VAL A 151 14.45 -11.21 -9.54
N ALA A 152 14.80 -12.47 -9.67
CA ALA A 152 15.26 -13.08 -10.91
C ALA A 152 14.24 -14.14 -11.39
N VAL A 153 14.04 -14.25 -12.72
CA VAL A 153 13.20 -15.30 -13.32
C VAL A 153 14.00 -15.98 -14.43
N ILE A 154 14.34 -17.23 -14.18
CA ILE A 154 15.18 -18.04 -15.10
C ILE A 154 14.50 -19.39 -15.31
N GLY A 155 14.34 -19.80 -16.56
CA GLY A 155 13.75 -21.10 -16.89
C GLY A 155 12.32 -21.32 -16.39
N GLY A 156 11.59 -20.24 -16.14
CA GLY A 156 10.23 -20.31 -15.60
C GLY A 156 10.14 -20.27 -14.08
N VAL A 157 11.26 -20.35 -13.37
CA VAL A 157 11.34 -20.30 -11.92
C VAL A 157 11.73 -18.88 -11.47
N ALA A 158 11.06 -18.34 -10.46
CA ALA A 158 11.46 -17.07 -9.87
C ALA A 158 12.26 -17.31 -8.58
N THR A 159 13.36 -16.56 -8.42
CA THR A 159 14.15 -16.52 -7.20
C THR A 159 14.05 -15.12 -6.62
N ILE A 160 13.74 -15.03 -5.33
CA ILE A 160 13.63 -13.78 -4.57
C ILE A 160 14.78 -13.79 -3.56
N ASN A 161 15.77 -12.92 -3.76
CA ASN A 161 16.90 -12.80 -2.86
C ASN A 161 16.49 -11.99 -1.64
N THR A 162 16.54 -12.61 -0.48
CA THR A 162 16.24 -11.93 0.79
C THR A 162 17.47 -11.94 1.69
N THR A 163 17.51 -11.06 2.67
CA THR A 163 18.62 -10.99 3.64
C THR A 163 18.75 -12.25 4.54
N ILE A 164 17.77 -13.19 4.49
CA ILE A 164 17.83 -14.47 5.18
C ILE A 164 18.05 -15.65 4.24
N GLY A 165 18.28 -15.39 2.96
CA GLY A 165 18.51 -16.38 1.92
C GLY A 165 17.51 -16.26 0.75
N PRO A 166 17.78 -16.96 -0.34
CA PRO A 166 16.92 -16.97 -1.51
C PRO A 166 15.64 -17.77 -1.25
N VAL A 167 14.53 -17.28 -1.76
CA VAL A 167 13.24 -17.97 -1.76
C VAL A 167 12.87 -18.27 -3.20
N THR A 168 12.49 -19.51 -3.48
CA THR A 168 12.14 -19.99 -4.82
C THR A 168 10.64 -20.06 -4.98
N VAL A 169 10.13 -19.52 -6.09
CA VAL A 169 8.73 -19.61 -6.52
C VAL A 169 8.67 -20.41 -7.80
N HIS A 170 8.03 -21.56 -7.73
CA HIS A 170 7.86 -22.45 -8.88
C HIS A 170 6.69 -22.00 -9.76
N PRO A 171 6.73 -22.33 -11.06
CA PRO A 171 5.60 -22.08 -11.94
C PRO A 171 4.44 -23.01 -11.61
N GLU A 172 3.23 -22.47 -11.65
CA GLU A 172 1.99 -23.23 -11.61
C GLU A 172 1.53 -23.55 -13.04
N GLU A 173 0.72 -24.58 -13.20
CA GLU A 173 0.16 -24.97 -14.49
C GLU A 173 -0.81 -23.90 -15.02
N ASP A 174 -1.64 -23.34 -14.14
CA ASP A 174 -2.55 -22.23 -14.44
C ASP A 174 -1.78 -20.90 -14.50
N PRO A 175 -1.72 -20.23 -15.66
CA PRO A 175 -1.03 -18.94 -15.81
C PRO A 175 -1.59 -17.83 -14.90
N VAL A 176 -2.83 -17.95 -14.44
CA VAL A 176 -3.46 -17.00 -13.51
C VAL A 176 -2.80 -17.09 -12.14
N LEU A 177 -2.45 -18.30 -11.70
CA LEU A 177 -1.84 -18.57 -10.40
C LEU A 177 -0.32 -18.59 -10.45
N CYS A 178 0.26 -18.70 -11.62
CA CYS A 178 1.70 -18.83 -11.81
C CYS A 178 2.47 -17.63 -11.25
N GLY A 179 3.10 -17.81 -10.08
CA GLY A 179 3.83 -16.76 -9.36
C GLY A 179 4.92 -16.09 -10.20
N PRO A 180 5.80 -16.84 -10.90
CA PRO A 180 6.79 -16.22 -11.80
C PRO A 180 6.16 -15.37 -12.92
N CYS A 181 5.01 -15.77 -13.46
CA CYS A 181 4.28 -14.96 -14.46
C CYS A 181 3.75 -13.65 -13.87
N VAL A 182 3.25 -13.69 -12.65
CA VAL A 182 2.78 -12.52 -11.90
C VAL A 182 3.93 -11.54 -11.69
N LEU A 183 5.09 -12.02 -11.23
CA LEU A 183 6.28 -11.19 -11.01
C LEU A 183 6.79 -10.55 -12.31
N VAL A 184 6.86 -11.31 -13.42
CA VAL A 184 7.25 -10.78 -14.73
C VAL A 184 6.30 -9.66 -15.20
N ARG A 185 4.99 -9.86 -15.06
CA ARG A 185 3.99 -8.82 -15.43
C ARG A 185 4.15 -7.56 -14.60
N TRP A 186 4.37 -7.73 -13.31
CA TRP A 186 4.57 -6.59 -12.42
C TRP A 186 5.84 -5.83 -12.76
N LEU A 187 6.98 -6.49 -12.86
CA LEU A 187 8.27 -5.85 -13.15
C LEU A 187 8.27 -5.12 -14.50
N ARG A 188 7.62 -5.68 -15.52
CA ARG A 188 7.46 -4.99 -16.82
C ARG A 188 6.59 -3.74 -16.71
N ALA A 189 5.51 -3.79 -15.95
CA ALA A 189 4.65 -2.63 -15.73
C ALA A 189 5.35 -1.56 -14.88
N LEU A 190 6.09 -1.95 -13.83
CA LEU A 190 6.89 -1.06 -13.00
C LEU A 190 7.98 -0.35 -13.83
N HIS A 191 8.69 -1.09 -14.66
CA HIS A 191 9.68 -0.51 -15.58
C HIS A 191 9.05 0.51 -16.54
N LEU A 192 7.90 0.18 -17.12
CA LEU A 192 7.19 1.10 -18.02
C LEU A 192 6.79 2.38 -17.30
N ALA A 193 6.27 2.27 -16.06
CA ALA A 193 5.86 3.40 -15.25
C ALA A 193 7.02 4.35 -14.91
N LEU A 194 8.23 3.81 -14.76
CA LEU A 194 9.43 4.59 -14.41
C LEU A 194 10.16 5.16 -15.62
N THR A 195 10.14 4.45 -16.75
CA THR A 195 10.86 4.87 -17.97
C THR A 195 10.03 5.76 -18.90
N LYS A 196 8.71 5.69 -18.76
CA LYS A 196 7.77 6.52 -19.53
C LYS A 196 6.98 7.39 -18.57
N PRO A 197 7.32 8.68 -18.44
CA PRO A 197 6.71 9.58 -17.45
C PRO A 197 5.22 9.85 -17.67
N SER A 198 4.68 9.40 -18.81
CA SER A 198 3.26 9.55 -19.13
C SER A 198 2.43 8.40 -18.57
N THR A 199 1.60 8.70 -17.57
CA THR A 199 0.56 7.76 -17.09
C THR A 199 -0.37 7.29 -18.20
N ARG A 200 -0.57 8.10 -19.25
CA ARG A 200 -1.35 7.71 -20.42
C ARG A 200 -0.75 6.50 -21.14
N THR A 201 0.58 6.45 -21.28
CA THR A 201 1.27 5.30 -21.89
C THR A 201 1.13 4.06 -21.03
N LEU A 202 1.26 4.21 -19.70
CA LEU A 202 1.06 3.11 -18.77
C LEU A 202 -0.40 2.63 -18.79
N ALA A 203 -1.36 3.55 -18.72
CA ALA A 203 -2.78 3.25 -18.81
C ALA A 203 -3.10 2.49 -20.09
N TRP A 204 -2.66 2.99 -21.24
CA TRP A 204 -2.84 2.31 -22.52
C TRP A 204 -2.27 0.91 -22.51
N ALA A 205 -1.06 0.71 -21.98
CA ALA A 205 -0.43 -0.61 -21.93
C ALA A 205 -1.14 -1.59 -20.98
N ILE A 206 -1.75 -1.09 -19.90
CA ILE A 206 -2.55 -1.91 -18.97
C ILE A 206 -3.92 -2.26 -19.57
N ASP A 207 -4.56 -1.30 -20.24
CA ASP A 207 -5.88 -1.48 -20.89
C ASP A 207 -5.83 -2.45 -22.08
N HIS A 208 -4.74 -2.36 -22.88
CA HIS A 208 -4.57 -3.20 -24.06
C HIS A 208 -3.82 -4.51 -23.78
N ALA A 209 -3.39 -4.73 -22.53
CA ALA A 209 -2.88 -6.04 -22.16
C ALA A 209 -4.03 -7.06 -22.13
N PRO A 210 -3.83 -8.25 -22.71
CA PRO A 210 -4.86 -9.28 -22.64
C PRO A 210 -5.13 -9.67 -21.18
N ALA A 211 -6.40 -9.95 -20.88
CA ALA A 211 -6.76 -10.59 -19.63
C ALA A 211 -5.96 -11.90 -19.48
N VAL A 212 -5.61 -12.23 -18.26
CA VAL A 212 -4.90 -13.48 -17.98
C VAL A 212 -5.93 -14.55 -17.68
N GLU A 213 -5.99 -15.53 -18.54
CA GLU A 213 -6.87 -16.69 -18.45
C GLU A 213 -6.05 -17.98 -18.33
N GLY A 214 -6.69 -19.07 -17.97
CA GLY A 214 -6.02 -20.38 -17.85
C GLY A 214 -5.34 -20.86 -19.14
N SER A 215 -5.84 -20.42 -20.31
CA SER A 215 -5.25 -20.70 -21.63
C SER A 215 -4.13 -19.75 -22.06
N SER A 216 -3.83 -18.71 -21.27
CA SER A 216 -2.82 -17.72 -21.60
C SER A 216 -1.40 -18.31 -21.59
N PRO A 217 -0.49 -17.88 -22.49
CA PRO A 217 0.89 -18.39 -22.48
C PRO A 217 1.64 -17.92 -21.23
N HIS A 218 2.53 -18.78 -20.71
CA HIS A 218 3.40 -18.47 -19.60
C HIS A 218 4.47 -17.44 -19.96
N LEU A 219 4.39 -16.24 -19.37
CA LEU A 219 5.38 -15.19 -19.57
C LEU A 219 6.73 -15.50 -18.93
N CYS A 220 6.75 -16.30 -17.86
CA CYS A 220 7.98 -16.69 -17.17
C CYS A 220 8.88 -17.61 -18.00
N ARG A 221 8.33 -18.29 -19.01
CA ARG A 221 9.06 -19.14 -19.95
C ARG A 221 9.53 -18.38 -21.19
N SER A 222 9.17 -17.10 -21.32
CA SER A 222 9.60 -16.30 -22.46
C SER A 222 11.12 -16.03 -22.40
N ARG A 223 11.79 -16.05 -23.54
CA ARG A 223 13.22 -15.70 -23.64
C ARG A 223 13.49 -14.21 -23.45
N ARG A 224 12.44 -13.39 -23.31
CA ARG A 224 12.58 -11.95 -23.10
C ARG A 224 13.07 -11.67 -21.68
N PRO A 225 14.25 -11.08 -21.48
CA PRO A 225 14.80 -10.80 -20.17
C PRO A 225 13.90 -9.86 -19.36
N LEU A 226 14.08 -9.88 -18.05
CA LEU A 226 13.47 -8.87 -17.18
C LEU A 226 14.06 -7.49 -17.53
N PRO A 227 13.28 -6.42 -17.31
CA PRO A 227 13.74 -5.07 -17.60
C PRO A 227 14.99 -4.70 -16.80
N ALA A 228 16.01 -4.19 -17.45
CA ALA A 228 17.15 -3.57 -16.81
C ALA A 228 16.83 -2.12 -16.37
N GLY A 229 17.62 -1.57 -15.45
CA GLY A 229 17.51 -0.17 -15.05
C GLY A 229 16.52 0.12 -13.92
N ILE A 230 15.89 -0.90 -13.32
CA ILE A 230 15.02 -0.74 -12.14
C ILE A 230 15.50 -1.54 -10.92
N ALA A 231 16.74 -2.04 -10.95
CA ALA A 231 17.24 -2.92 -9.90
C ALA A 231 17.14 -2.29 -8.49
N GLU A 232 17.48 -1.02 -8.36
CA GLU A 232 17.47 -0.28 -7.09
C GLU A 232 16.08 0.23 -6.68
N VAL A 233 15.08 0.03 -7.54
CA VAL A 233 13.73 0.51 -7.26
C VAL A 233 13.04 -0.43 -6.28
N PRO A 234 12.31 0.07 -5.25
CA PRO A 234 11.52 -0.79 -4.38
C PRO A 234 10.61 -1.71 -5.20
N LEU A 235 10.59 -3.00 -4.84
CA LEU A 235 9.74 -3.98 -5.53
C LEU A 235 8.26 -3.57 -5.49
N LEU A 236 7.81 -3.03 -4.37
CA LEU A 236 6.43 -2.64 -4.13
C LEU A 236 6.35 -1.15 -3.70
N PRO A 237 6.44 -0.21 -4.64
CA PRO A 237 6.24 1.20 -4.33
C PRO A 237 4.76 1.50 -4.07
N PRO A 238 4.43 2.52 -3.27
CA PRO A 238 3.08 3.04 -3.15
C PRO A 238 2.64 3.64 -4.48
N ILE A 239 1.38 3.40 -4.81
CA ILE A 239 0.67 3.98 -5.95
C ILE A 239 -0.41 4.87 -5.38
N ASP A 240 -0.49 6.12 -5.83
CA ASP A 240 -1.55 7.01 -5.38
C ASP A 240 -2.93 6.61 -5.97
N PRO A 241 -4.05 7.15 -5.46
CA PRO A 241 -5.39 6.80 -5.97
C PRO A 241 -5.61 7.09 -7.46
N ARG A 242 -4.77 7.93 -8.06
CA ARG A 242 -4.81 8.27 -9.49
C ARG A 242 -3.88 7.43 -10.35
N GLY A 243 -3.10 6.53 -9.73
CA GLY A 243 -2.17 5.63 -10.42
C GLY A 243 -0.75 6.17 -10.59
N TYR A 244 -0.40 7.28 -9.94
CA TYR A 244 0.96 7.82 -10.04
C TYR A 244 1.90 7.13 -9.06
N LEU A 245 3.13 6.92 -9.51
CA LEU A 245 4.27 6.65 -8.65
C LEU A 245 4.95 7.97 -8.26
N SER A 246 5.53 8.01 -7.06
CA SER A 246 6.42 9.12 -6.70
C SER A 246 7.60 9.17 -7.66
N ILE A 247 8.11 10.38 -7.96
CA ILE A 247 9.32 10.59 -8.77
C ILE A 247 10.52 9.85 -8.14
N THR A 248 10.57 9.85 -6.80
CA THR A 248 11.51 9.01 -6.04
C THR A 248 10.70 7.93 -5.33
N PRO A 249 10.58 6.73 -5.92
CA PRO A 249 9.77 5.66 -5.33
C PRO A 249 10.34 5.25 -3.98
N ARG A 250 9.51 5.28 -2.96
CA ARG A 250 9.82 4.73 -1.63
C ARG A 250 9.15 3.37 -1.50
N PRO A 251 9.67 2.47 -0.65
CA PRO A 251 8.99 1.21 -0.39
C PRO A 251 7.68 1.43 0.39
N LEU A 252 6.73 0.52 0.23
CA LEU A 252 5.60 0.41 1.15
C LEU A 252 6.11 0.12 2.57
N SER A 253 5.44 0.67 3.58
CA SER A 253 5.76 0.31 4.96
C SER A 253 5.40 -1.15 5.24
N PRO A 254 6.05 -1.83 6.20
CA PRO A 254 5.66 -3.19 6.60
C PRO A 254 4.19 -3.31 7.01
N HIS A 255 3.65 -2.26 7.63
CA HIS A 255 2.23 -2.17 7.98
C HIS A 255 1.34 -2.16 6.71
N SER A 256 1.67 -1.32 5.73
CA SER A 256 0.93 -1.26 4.46
C SER A 256 0.99 -2.59 3.71
N VAL A 257 2.16 -3.26 3.69
CA VAL A 257 2.35 -4.59 3.10
C VAL A 257 1.42 -5.62 3.77
N SER A 258 1.43 -5.66 5.11
CA SER A 258 0.56 -6.55 5.90
C SER A 258 -0.92 -6.28 5.65
N HIS A 259 -1.33 -5.02 5.70
CA HIS A 259 -2.71 -4.60 5.48
C HIS A 259 -3.21 -5.00 4.07
N LEU A 260 -2.43 -4.74 3.03
CA LEU A 260 -2.77 -5.12 1.66
C LEU A 260 -2.84 -6.64 1.48
N ALA A 261 -1.88 -7.39 2.04
CA ALA A 261 -1.87 -8.84 1.93
C ALA A 261 -3.12 -9.45 2.57
N ARG A 262 -3.44 -9.06 3.81
CA ARG A 262 -4.61 -9.54 4.53
C ARG A 262 -5.92 -9.10 3.88
N GLY A 263 -6.05 -7.81 3.57
CA GLY A 263 -7.24 -7.28 2.92
C GLY A 263 -7.56 -8.00 1.62
N ASN A 264 -6.53 -8.34 0.83
CA ASN A 264 -6.72 -9.08 -0.41
C ASN A 264 -7.10 -10.55 -0.19
N THR A 265 -6.55 -11.23 0.82
CA THR A 265 -6.86 -12.64 1.09
C THR A 265 -8.22 -12.83 1.77
N THR A 266 -8.63 -11.91 2.64
CA THR A 266 -9.92 -11.97 3.33
C THR A 266 -11.09 -11.40 2.52
N GLY A 267 -10.80 -10.66 1.45
CA GLY A 267 -11.82 -9.95 0.67
C GLY A 267 -12.36 -8.67 1.35
N LEU A 268 -11.88 -8.36 2.55
CA LEU A 268 -12.28 -7.18 3.33
C LEU A 268 -11.45 -5.93 2.98
N GLY A 269 -10.35 -6.10 2.24
CA GLY A 269 -9.57 -4.97 1.75
C GLY A 269 -10.48 -4.08 0.91
N LYS A 270 -10.48 -2.78 1.19
CA LYS A 270 -10.90 -1.78 0.22
C LYS A 270 -9.93 -1.86 -0.96
N VAL A 271 -10.08 -2.89 -1.78
CA VAL A 271 -9.55 -2.84 -3.13
C VAL A 271 -10.09 -1.53 -3.68
N HIS A 272 -9.29 -0.73 -4.36
CA HIS A 272 -9.77 0.42 -5.11
C HIS A 272 -10.78 -0.10 -6.15
N ARG A 273 -11.96 -0.50 -5.67
CA ARG A 273 -13.13 -0.68 -6.48
C ARG A 273 -13.58 0.72 -6.84
N VAL A 274 -13.18 1.15 -8.00
CA VAL A 274 -14.14 1.90 -8.79
C VAL A 274 -15.23 0.84 -9.04
N GLU A 275 -16.30 0.85 -8.25
CA GLU A 275 -17.51 0.16 -8.66
C GLU A 275 -17.74 0.63 -10.09
N PRO A 276 -17.94 -0.29 -11.06
CA PRO A 276 -18.47 0.13 -12.34
C PRO A 276 -19.72 0.89 -11.92
N GLN A 277 -19.73 2.21 -12.13
CA GLN A 277 -20.97 2.94 -12.08
C GLN A 277 -21.85 2.19 -13.09
N THR A 278 -22.69 1.29 -12.61
CA THR A 278 -23.90 0.93 -13.35
C THR A 278 -24.42 2.28 -13.77
N PRO A 279 -24.65 2.54 -15.07
CA PRO A 279 -25.26 3.77 -15.48
C PRO A 279 -26.48 3.91 -14.57
N ASP A 280 -26.41 4.83 -13.60
CA ASP A 280 -27.54 5.09 -12.73
C ASP A 280 -28.72 5.29 -13.67
N GLU A 281 -29.77 4.52 -13.41
CA GLU A 281 -31.08 4.84 -13.92
C GLU A 281 -31.22 6.36 -13.79
N PRO A 282 -31.40 7.08 -14.90
CA PRO A 282 -31.30 8.53 -14.89
C PRO A 282 -32.20 9.03 -13.76
N PRO A 283 -31.70 9.88 -12.86
CA PRO A 283 -32.48 10.37 -11.75
C PRO A 283 -33.81 10.90 -12.33
N PRO A 284 -34.96 10.65 -11.67
CA PRO A 284 -36.22 11.14 -12.14
C PRO A 284 -36.08 12.61 -12.45
N PRO A 285 -36.58 13.09 -13.63
CA PRO A 285 -36.35 14.47 -14.03
C PRO A 285 -36.78 15.39 -12.90
N PRO A 286 -35.92 16.34 -12.50
CA PRO A 286 -36.29 17.31 -11.48
C PRO A 286 -37.55 18.01 -11.93
N PRO A 287 -38.47 18.35 -11.00
CA PRO A 287 -39.69 19.09 -11.34
C PRO A 287 -39.28 20.30 -12.15
N ALA A 288 -39.93 20.49 -13.29
CA ALA A 288 -39.61 21.50 -14.28
C ALA A 288 -39.48 22.88 -13.63
N THR A 289 -38.26 23.26 -13.27
CA THR A 289 -37.91 24.64 -12.94
C THR A 289 -37.98 25.43 -14.24
N PRO A 290 -38.52 26.64 -14.23
CA PRO A 290 -38.55 27.47 -15.44
C PRO A 290 -37.14 27.62 -15.98
N VAL A 291 -36.91 27.09 -17.18
CA VAL A 291 -35.62 27.11 -17.85
C VAL A 291 -35.31 28.57 -18.15
N THR A 292 -34.42 29.17 -17.36
CA THR A 292 -33.75 30.40 -17.75
C THR A 292 -32.97 30.06 -19.02
N PRO A 293 -33.16 30.76 -20.13
CA PRO A 293 -32.47 30.43 -21.37
C PRO A 293 -30.96 30.45 -21.12
N THR A 294 -30.30 29.30 -21.30
CA THR A 294 -28.85 29.19 -21.24
C THR A 294 -28.28 30.14 -22.27
N PRO A 295 -27.40 31.08 -21.89
CA PRO A 295 -26.82 31.98 -22.85
C PRO A 295 -26.11 31.17 -23.93
N THR A 296 -26.51 31.34 -25.16
CA THR A 296 -25.89 30.72 -26.35
C THR A 296 -24.37 30.99 -26.26
N PRO A 297 -23.50 29.99 -26.30
CA PRO A 297 -22.07 30.23 -26.21
C PRO A 297 -21.68 31.11 -27.37
N THR A 298 -21.17 32.32 -27.07
CA THR A 298 -20.69 33.27 -28.07
C THR A 298 -19.55 32.57 -28.82
N PRO A 299 -19.60 32.51 -30.17
CA PRO A 299 -18.52 31.87 -30.93
C PRO A 299 -17.19 32.55 -30.60
N TYR A 300 -16.18 31.78 -30.32
CA TYR A 300 -14.83 32.22 -30.01
C TYR A 300 -14.29 33.02 -31.22
N THR A 301 -13.97 34.29 -31.03
CA THR A 301 -13.44 35.13 -32.09
C THR A 301 -11.92 34.98 -32.22
N ALA A 302 -11.35 35.34 -33.37
CA ALA A 302 -9.90 35.37 -33.56
C ALA A 302 -9.20 36.24 -32.49
N ARG A 303 -9.85 37.31 -32.07
CA ARG A 303 -9.36 38.21 -31.02
C ARG A 303 -9.30 37.55 -29.65
N ASP A 304 -10.30 36.72 -29.31
CA ASP A 304 -10.30 35.95 -28.04
C ASP A 304 -9.18 34.91 -28.03
N TRP A 305 -8.90 34.30 -29.17
CA TRP A 305 -7.79 33.40 -29.35
C TRP A 305 -6.44 34.12 -29.15
N GLU A 306 -6.22 35.24 -29.78
CA GLU A 306 -4.99 36.05 -29.64
C GLU A 306 -4.78 36.48 -28.19
N GLN A 307 -5.83 36.93 -27.50
CA GLN A 307 -5.76 37.26 -26.08
C GLN A 307 -5.41 36.02 -25.20
N ALA A 308 -6.00 34.86 -25.47
CA ALA A 308 -5.70 33.67 -24.76
C ALA A 308 -4.25 33.16 -24.97
N VAL A 309 -3.70 33.36 -26.19
CA VAL A 309 -2.29 33.07 -26.49
C VAL A 309 -1.38 34.07 -25.79
N ALA A 310 -1.71 35.34 -25.77
CA ALA A 310 -0.93 36.39 -25.10
C ALA A 310 -0.87 36.12 -23.57
N ARG A 311 -2.00 35.75 -22.94
CA ARG A 311 -2.06 35.37 -21.52
C ARG A 311 -1.16 34.16 -21.23
N ARG A 312 -1.25 33.09 -22.01
CA ARG A 312 -0.39 31.91 -21.85
C ARG A 312 1.10 32.25 -21.97
N ARG A 313 1.49 33.09 -22.91
CA ARG A 313 2.89 33.55 -23.04
C ARG A 313 3.34 34.36 -21.83
N ALA A 314 2.48 35.23 -21.29
CA ALA A 314 2.79 36.00 -20.08
C ALA A 314 2.97 35.07 -18.87
N ASP A 315 2.12 34.05 -18.72
CA ASP A 315 2.22 33.06 -17.64
C ASP A 315 3.48 32.21 -17.77
N GLN A 316 3.84 31.76 -18.98
CA GLN A 316 5.10 31.06 -19.22
C GLN A 316 6.33 31.90 -18.86
N ASN A 317 6.30 33.20 -19.12
CA ASN A 317 7.40 34.11 -18.76
C ASN A 317 7.49 34.29 -17.23
N ARG A 318 6.37 34.27 -16.50
CA ARG A 318 6.36 34.23 -15.03
C ARG A 318 6.99 32.95 -14.47
N LEU A 319 6.67 31.80 -15.07
CA LEU A 319 7.26 30.51 -14.67
C LEU A 319 8.77 30.45 -14.85
N ARG A 320 9.34 31.09 -15.91
CA ARG A 320 10.80 31.21 -16.06
C ARG A 320 11.48 31.96 -14.90
N GLY A 321 10.78 32.90 -14.27
CA GLY A 321 11.26 33.57 -13.06
C GLY A 321 11.29 32.61 -11.86
N VAL A 322 10.32 31.70 -11.75
CA VAL A 322 10.26 30.71 -10.68
C VAL A 322 11.41 29.70 -10.78
N ASP A 323 11.71 29.20 -11.99
CA ASP A 323 12.84 28.29 -12.22
C ASP A 323 14.16 28.90 -11.72
N ARG A 324 14.40 30.17 -12.04
CA ARG A 324 15.62 30.88 -11.58
C ARG A 324 15.67 30.99 -10.05
N THR A 325 14.52 31.22 -9.41
CA THR A 325 14.43 31.30 -7.95
C THR A 325 14.68 29.93 -7.30
N LEU A 326 14.17 28.85 -7.92
CA LEU A 326 14.43 27.49 -7.46
C LEU A 326 15.92 27.13 -7.57
N ASP A 327 16.56 27.40 -8.73
CA ASP A 327 17.99 27.19 -8.93
C ASP A 327 18.86 27.95 -7.92
N GLU A 328 18.45 29.17 -7.55
CA GLU A 328 19.15 29.96 -6.54
C GLU A 328 18.95 29.37 -5.15
N THR A 329 17.76 28.89 -4.84
CA THR A 329 17.44 28.25 -3.56
C THR A 329 18.24 26.96 -3.40
N ASP A 330 18.33 26.13 -4.44
CA ASP A 330 19.08 24.88 -4.44
C ASP A 330 20.58 25.13 -4.26
N ARG A 331 21.13 26.16 -4.92
CA ARG A 331 22.54 26.57 -4.71
C ARG A 331 22.81 26.98 -3.28
N ARG A 332 21.91 27.77 -2.66
CA ARG A 332 22.05 28.19 -1.24
C ARG A 332 21.96 27.01 -0.30
N ALA A 333 21.03 26.08 -0.56
CA ALA A 333 20.90 24.86 0.25
C ALA A 333 22.15 23.98 0.15
N ALA A 334 22.73 23.82 -1.04
CA ALA A 334 23.97 23.09 -1.24
C ALA A 334 25.18 23.75 -0.55
N ASP A 335 25.26 25.09 -0.56
CA ASP A 335 26.31 25.84 0.15
C ASP A 335 26.20 25.66 1.67
N LEU A 336 24.97 25.78 2.21
CA LEU A 336 24.70 25.56 3.63
C LEU A 336 25.08 24.16 4.07
N ASN A 337 24.73 23.14 3.29
CA ASN A 337 25.08 21.76 3.57
C ASN A 337 26.62 21.55 3.59
N ARG A 338 27.35 22.15 2.64
CA ARG A 338 28.82 22.10 2.66
C ARG A 338 29.41 22.71 3.93
N ARG A 339 28.89 23.87 4.37
CA ARG A 339 29.33 24.52 5.62
C ARG A 339 29.06 23.69 6.86
N ILE A 340 27.88 23.05 6.93
CA ILE A 340 27.52 22.15 8.03
C ILE A 340 28.48 20.96 8.05
N LEU A 341 28.74 20.33 6.90
CA LEU A 341 29.67 19.19 6.80
C LEU A 341 31.09 19.58 7.19
N ALA A 342 31.57 20.76 6.81
CA ALA A 342 32.85 21.27 7.23
C ALA A 342 32.96 21.46 8.74
N LEU A 343 31.95 22.04 9.38
CA LEU A 343 31.90 22.22 10.83
C LEU A 343 31.86 20.89 11.60
N LEU A 344 31.24 19.85 11.01
CA LEU A 344 31.19 18.51 11.62
C LEU A 344 32.49 17.72 11.43
N ALA A 345 33.31 18.07 10.44
CA ALA A 345 34.61 17.44 10.17
C ALA A 345 35.74 18.01 11.06
N ASP A 346 35.54 19.20 11.64
CA ASP A 346 36.51 19.87 12.52
C ASP A 346 36.30 19.51 14.02
N GLN A 347 35.40 18.57 14.35
CA GLN A 347 35.18 18.01 15.69
C GLN A 347 35.73 16.59 15.80
#